data_09dc1f83fd2828ae4830b5596fae42e0
#
_entry.id   09dc1f83fd2828ae4830b5596fae42e0
#
_cell.length_a   1.000
_cell.length_b   1.000
_cell.length_c   1.000
_cell.angle_alpha   90.00
_cell.angle_beta   90.00
_cell.angle_gamma   90.00
#
_symmetry.space_group_name_H-M   'P 1'
#
loop_
_entity.id
_entity.type
_entity.pdbx_description
1 polymer ?
#
loop_
_entity_poly.entity_id
_entity_poly.type
_entity_poly.pdbx_seq_one_letter_code
_entity_poly.pdbx_strand_id
1 'polypeptide(L)'
;LSSFASAIASSAISRGTSFLKDKINQKIFSNSISIIDKPDIIKGLGSRSFDSEGVKTDTLKLVEFGILKHYLLDTYNGKKLNLKSNGRCGGTSNLYFDNGKTSYKDLINSHSKCLYITETIGHGSNIITGDYSVGATGFLVENGEFKYPINEITIAGNFKDMFQNITLANDLEF
;
A
#
# COMPACT_ATOMS: atom_id res chain seq x y z
N LEU A 1 -3.28 -0.53 -0.29
CA LEU A 1 -2.18 -1.53 -0.44
C LEU A 1 -2.18 -2.19 -1.82
N SER A 2 -3.34 -2.54 -2.41
CA SER A 2 -3.42 -3.23 -3.72
C SER A 2 -2.75 -2.44 -4.85
N SER A 3 -2.99 -1.14 -4.96
CA SER A 3 -2.35 -0.28 -5.97
C SER A 3 -0.83 -0.20 -5.79
N PHE A 4 -0.35 -0.15 -4.54
CA PHE A 4 1.08 -0.22 -4.23
C PHE A 4 1.67 -1.56 -4.67
N ALA A 5 1.05 -2.69 -4.30
CA ALA A 5 1.51 -4.03 -4.70
C ALA A 5 1.58 -4.17 -6.23
N SER A 6 0.58 -3.66 -6.95
CA SER A 6 0.58 -3.63 -8.42
C SER A 6 1.71 -2.77 -8.99
N ALA A 7 2.01 -1.64 -8.37
CA ALA A 7 3.09 -0.75 -8.82
C ALA A 7 4.48 -1.34 -8.60
N ILE A 8 4.69 -2.19 -7.60
CA ILE A 8 5.97 -2.88 -7.34
C ILE A 8 6.05 -4.29 -7.93
N ALA A 9 5.04 -4.72 -8.68
CA ALA A 9 5.06 -6.02 -9.35
C ALA A 9 6.17 -6.07 -10.39
N SER A 10 6.93 -7.16 -10.44
CA SER A 10 8.07 -7.35 -11.34
C SER A 10 7.74 -7.08 -12.81
N SER A 11 6.54 -7.47 -13.25
CA SER A 11 6.07 -7.25 -14.61
C SER A 11 5.85 -5.77 -14.94
N ALA A 12 5.36 -4.96 -13.99
CA ALA A 12 5.19 -3.53 -14.17
C ALA A 12 6.55 -2.81 -14.18
N ILE A 13 7.44 -3.19 -13.28
CA ILE A 13 8.81 -2.65 -13.17
C ILE A 13 9.63 -2.98 -14.42
N SER A 14 9.64 -4.23 -14.87
CA SER A 14 10.46 -4.68 -16.02
C SER A 14 9.99 -4.08 -17.36
N ARG A 15 8.70 -3.78 -17.49
CA ARG A 15 8.12 -3.07 -18.66
C ARG A 15 8.26 -1.55 -18.58
N GLY A 16 8.65 -1.00 -17.44
CA GLY A 16 8.70 0.44 -17.25
C GLY A 16 7.32 1.10 -17.10
N THR A 17 6.30 0.32 -16.74
CA THR A 17 4.91 0.79 -16.56
C THR A 17 4.55 1.00 -15.09
N SER A 18 5.49 1.51 -14.31
CA SER A 18 5.27 1.86 -12.91
C SER A 18 6.00 3.15 -12.55
N PHE A 19 5.31 4.03 -11.80
CA PHE A 19 5.92 5.24 -11.24
C PHE A 19 6.98 4.92 -10.15
N LEU A 20 7.03 3.66 -9.67
CA LEU A 20 8.02 3.17 -8.69
C LEU A 20 9.22 2.48 -9.34
N LYS A 21 9.33 2.50 -10.69
CA LYS A 21 10.53 2.00 -11.36
C LYS A 21 11.76 2.79 -10.89
N ASP A 22 12.87 2.08 -10.68
CA ASP A 22 14.17 2.63 -10.24
C ASP A 22 14.11 3.37 -8.88
N LYS A 23 13.13 3.00 -8.01
CA LYS A 23 12.93 3.60 -6.69
C LYS A 23 13.43 2.75 -5.52
N ILE A 24 14.09 1.63 -5.77
CA ILE A 24 14.74 0.83 -4.71
C ILE A 24 15.72 1.71 -3.92
N ASN A 25 15.68 1.58 -2.59
CA ASN A 25 16.42 2.38 -1.62
C ASN A 25 16.10 3.88 -1.62
N GLN A 26 15.03 4.30 -2.30
CA GLN A 26 14.54 5.68 -2.23
C GLN A 26 13.36 5.78 -1.28
N LYS A 27 13.20 6.95 -0.68
CA LYS A 27 12.06 7.29 0.16
C LYS A 27 10.83 7.52 -0.71
N ILE A 28 9.79 6.69 -0.49
CA ILE A 28 8.51 6.76 -1.21
C ILE A 28 7.30 6.97 -0.29
N PHE A 29 7.45 6.70 1.01
CA PHE A 29 6.45 6.96 2.04
C PHE A 29 7.00 7.88 3.13
N SER A 30 6.14 8.32 4.05
CA SER A 30 6.59 8.98 5.28
C SER A 30 7.45 8.02 6.12
N ASN A 31 8.34 8.56 6.97
CA ASN A 31 9.26 7.75 7.77
C ASN A 31 8.56 6.84 8.81
N SER A 32 7.29 7.09 9.09
CA SER A 32 6.50 6.27 10.00
C SER A 32 5.96 4.99 9.36
N ILE A 33 6.08 4.82 8.04
CA ILE A 33 5.47 3.75 7.30
C ILE A 33 6.44 2.61 7.04
N SER A 34 6.04 1.42 7.46
CA SER A 34 6.64 0.15 7.03
C SER A 34 5.54 -0.75 6.46
N ILE A 35 5.85 -1.46 5.38
CA ILE A 35 4.94 -2.40 4.71
C ILE A 35 5.61 -3.76 4.65
N ILE A 36 4.93 -4.77 5.17
CA ILE A 36 5.45 -6.12 5.33
C ILE A 36 4.55 -7.09 4.57
N ASP A 37 5.15 -8.04 3.87
CA ASP A 37 4.47 -9.21 3.32
C ASP A 37 4.95 -10.46 4.05
N LYS A 38 4.04 -11.08 4.82
CA LYS A 38 4.34 -12.20 5.72
C LYS A 38 3.60 -13.46 5.29
N PRO A 39 4.31 -14.47 4.72
CA PRO A 39 3.68 -15.66 4.17
C PRO A 39 3.36 -16.75 5.20
N ASP A 40 3.79 -16.61 6.44
CA ASP A 40 3.76 -17.62 7.51
C ASP A 40 2.80 -17.26 8.66
N ILE A 41 1.82 -16.40 8.43
CA ILE A 41 0.79 -16.09 9.43
C ILE A 41 -0.11 -17.33 9.61
N ILE A 42 -0.21 -17.82 10.85
CA ILE A 42 -1.08 -18.96 11.17
C ILE A 42 -2.53 -18.60 10.82
N LYS A 43 -3.16 -19.41 9.98
CA LYS A 43 -4.51 -19.19 9.44
C LYS A 43 -4.67 -17.91 8.60
N GLY A 44 -3.58 -17.27 8.20
CA GLY A 44 -3.61 -16.15 7.26
C GLY A 44 -4.09 -16.59 5.88
N LEU A 45 -5.04 -15.84 5.28
CA LEU A 45 -5.69 -16.22 4.02
C LEU A 45 -4.71 -16.33 2.85
N GLY A 46 -3.65 -15.52 2.84
CA GLY A 46 -2.60 -15.51 1.82
C GLY A 46 -1.36 -16.33 2.19
N SER A 47 -1.37 -17.05 3.33
CA SER A 47 -0.20 -17.79 3.81
C SER A 47 0.16 -18.94 2.87
N ARG A 48 1.46 -19.08 2.57
CA ARG A 48 1.99 -20.11 1.66
C ARG A 48 3.48 -20.32 1.89
N SER A 49 3.95 -21.55 1.73
CA SER A 49 5.37 -21.88 1.91
C SER A 49 6.24 -21.62 0.68
N PHE A 50 5.62 -21.56 -0.51
CA PHE A 50 6.28 -21.29 -1.80
C PHE A 50 5.31 -20.55 -2.73
N ASP A 51 5.88 -19.86 -3.68
CA ASP A 51 5.14 -19.12 -4.70
C ASP A 51 4.70 -20.00 -5.89
N SER A 52 4.12 -19.40 -6.93
CA SER A 52 3.64 -20.14 -8.11
C SER A 52 4.76 -20.76 -8.97
N GLU A 53 6.03 -20.43 -8.72
CA GLU A 53 7.21 -21.03 -9.37
C GLU A 53 7.91 -22.05 -8.46
N GLY A 54 7.37 -22.34 -7.27
CA GLY A 54 7.98 -23.23 -6.27
C GLY A 54 9.14 -22.59 -5.51
N VAL A 55 9.32 -21.28 -5.62
CA VAL A 55 10.34 -20.56 -4.86
C VAL A 55 9.85 -20.34 -3.43
N LYS A 56 10.69 -20.70 -2.45
CA LYS A 56 10.37 -20.52 -1.03
C LYS A 56 9.99 -19.07 -0.73
N THR A 57 8.94 -18.88 0.05
CA THR A 57 8.52 -17.57 0.55
C THR A 57 9.05 -17.34 1.96
N ASP A 58 9.60 -16.16 2.19
CA ASP A 58 10.01 -15.70 3.52
C ASP A 58 9.38 -14.32 3.79
N THR A 59 9.32 -13.89 5.05
CA THR A 59 8.85 -12.54 5.39
C THR A 59 9.67 -11.49 4.68
N LEU A 60 9.00 -10.55 4.00
CA LEU A 60 9.63 -9.54 3.17
C LEU A 60 9.17 -8.14 3.60
N LYS A 61 10.10 -7.32 4.05
CA LYS A 61 9.84 -5.89 4.29
C LYS A 61 9.94 -5.15 2.95
N LEU A 62 8.80 -4.87 2.35
CA LEU A 62 8.72 -4.16 1.08
C LEU A 62 9.08 -2.69 1.22
N VAL A 63 8.61 -2.08 2.30
CA VAL A 63 8.96 -0.71 2.70
C VAL A 63 9.41 -0.74 4.16
N GLU A 64 10.51 -0.07 4.47
CA GLU A 64 11.02 0.05 5.82
C GLU A 64 11.33 1.53 6.10
N PHE A 65 10.66 2.10 7.11
CA PHE A 65 10.75 3.51 7.47
C PHE A 65 10.62 4.46 6.26
N GLY A 66 9.62 4.19 5.42
CA GLY A 66 9.33 4.97 4.22
C GLY A 66 10.20 4.65 3.00
N ILE A 67 11.23 3.81 3.13
CA ILE A 67 12.18 3.48 2.06
C ILE A 67 11.74 2.18 1.38
N LEU A 68 11.58 2.21 0.05
CA LEU A 68 11.31 1.01 -0.75
C LEU A 68 12.53 0.08 -0.75
N LYS A 69 12.37 -1.14 -0.24
CA LYS A 69 13.45 -2.12 -0.13
C LYS A 69 13.39 -3.20 -1.22
N HIS A 70 12.19 -3.64 -1.58
CA HIS A 70 12.02 -4.76 -2.50
C HIS A 70 10.86 -4.54 -3.47
N TYR A 71 11.03 -5.06 -4.69
CA TYR A 71 9.94 -5.34 -5.62
C TYR A 71 9.40 -6.75 -5.36
N LEU A 72 8.22 -7.06 -5.90
CA LEU A 72 7.68 -8.42 -5.93
C LEU A 72 8.26 -9.14 -7.16
N LEU A 73 9.23 -10.03 -6.97
CA LEU A 73 10.03 -10.60 -8.06
C LEU A 73 9.68 -12.07 -8.34
N ASP A 74 9.27 -12.35 -9.56
CA ASP A 74 9.29 -13.66 -10.17
C ASP A 74 10.67 -13.95 -10.82
N THR A 75 10.89 -15.18 -11.28
CA THR A 75 12.17 -15.59 -11.87
C THR A 75 12.44 -14.90 -13.21
N TYR A 76 11.43 -14.80 -14.09
CA TYR A 76 11.61 -14.26 -15.43
C TYR A 76 11.92 -12.75 -15.41
N ASN A 77 11.06 -11.97 -14.74
CA ASN A 77 11.25 -10.53 -14.65
C ASN A 77 12.43 -10.17 -13.75
N GLY A 78 12.69 -10.97 -12.71
CA GLY A 78 13.89 -10.83 -11.88
C GLY A 78 15.18 -10.90 -12.72
N LYS A 79 15.30 -11.89 -13.60
CA LYS A 79 16.44 -12.00 -14.53
C LYS A 79 16.56 -10.77 -15.44
N LYS A 80 15.46 -10.25 -15.97
CA LYS A 80 15.48 -9.02 -16.80
C LYS A 80 15.99 -7.79 -16.04
N LEU A 81 15.74 -7.74 -14.74
CA LEU A 81 16.15 -6.65 -13.86
C LEU A 81 17.52 -6.88 -13.19
N ASN A 82 18.22 -7.98 -13.51
CA ASN A 82 19.42 -8.45 -12.84
C ASN A 82 19.23 -8.65 -11.32
N LEU A 83 18.03 -9.09 -10.93
CA LEU A 83 17.65 -9.39 -9.55
C LEU A 83 17.23 -10.87 -9.43
N LYS A 84 17.29 -11.42 -8.21
CA LYS A 84 16.79 -12.77 -7.92
C LYS A 84 15.31 -12.73 -7.57
N SER A 85 14.56 -13.79 -7.94
CA SER A 85 13.22 -14.03 -7.41
C SER A 85 13.25 -14.06 -5.88
N ASN A 86 12.22 -13.49 -5.28
CA ASN A 86 12.04 -13.44 -3.83
C ASN A 86 10.77 -14.16 -3.36
N GLY A 87 10.32 -15.15 -4.13
CA GLY A 87 9.16 -15.96 -3.78
C GLY A 87 7.84 -15.19 -3.91
N ARG A 88 7.73 -14.31 -4.89
CA ARG A 88 6.51 -13.47 -5.11
C ARG A 88 5.93 -13.62 -6.51
N CYS A 89 6.22 -14.72 -7.20
CA CYS A 89 5.46 -15.09 -8.39
C CYS A 89 4.00 -15.37 -8.00
N GLY A 90 3.06 -14.66 -8.63
CA GLY A 90 1.64 -14.68 -8.25
C GLY A 90 1.23 -13.63 -7.21
N GLY A 91 2.13 -12.72 -6.83
CA GLY A 91 1.82 -11.56 -5.97
C GLY A 91 2.18 -11.73 -4.50
N THR A 92 1.56 -10.92 -3.67
CA THR A 92 1.78 -10.89 -2.21
C THR A 92 1.12 -12.07 -1.50
N SER A 93 1.58 -12.35 -0.29
CA SER A 93 0.95 -13.27 0.67
C SER A 93 -0.01 -12.48 1.57
N ASN A 94 0.37 -12.24 2.82
CA ASN A 94 -0.39 -11.40 3.73
C ASN A 94 0.32 -10.04 3.82
N LEU A 95 -0.18 -9.09 3.05
CA LEU A 95 0.38 -7.74 2.94
C LEU A 95 -0.32 -6.79 3.92
N TYR A 96 0.44 -6.14 4.78
CA TYR A 96 -0.10 -5.20 5.75
C TYR A 96 0.87 -4.05 6.04
N PHE A 97 0.31 -2.96 6.57
CA PHE A 97 1.10 -1.90 7.19
C PHE A 97 1.51 -2.33 8.60
N ASP A 98 2.71 -2.00 9.01
CA ASP A 98 3.08 -2.01 10.42
C ASP A 98 2.30 -0.91 11.14
N ASN A 99 1.80 -1.21 12.36
CA ASN A 99 0.89 -0.33 13.06
C ASN A 99 1.51 1.05 13.35
N GLY A 100 0.66 2.08 13.31
CA GLY A 100 1.01 3.44 13.74
C GLY A 100 1.17 3.57 15.25
N LYS A 101 1.33 4.79 15.72
CA LYS A 101 1.51 5.10 17.16
C LYS A 101 0.29 5.78 17.79
N THR A 102 -0.57 6.36 16.95
CA THR A 102 -1.70 7.19 17.36
C THR A 102 -3.00 6.43 17.20
N SER A 103 -3.92 6.50 18.13
CA SER A 103 -5.22 5.86 18.00
C SER A 103 -6.07 6.51 16.91
N TYR A 104 -7.02 5.76 16.34
CA TYR A 104 -8.01 6.28 15.41
C TYR A 104 -8.74 7.52 15.96
N LYS A 105 -9.13 7.49 17.25
CA LYS A 105 -9.81 8.63 17.90
C LYS A 105 -8.92 9.87 17.95
N ASP A 106 -7.64 9.70 18.28
CA ASP A 106 -6.71 10.83 18.36
C ASP A 106 -6.44 11.40 16.96
N LEU A 107 -6.37 10.55 15.92
CA LEU A 107 -6.25 11.02 14.55
C LEU A 107 -7.43 11.88 14.13
N ILE A 108 -8.66 11.45 14.40
CA ILE A 108 -9.86 12.23 14.09
C ILE A 108 -9.87 13.55 14.88
N ASN A 109 -9.54 13.51 16.17
CA ASN A 109 -9.55 14.68 17.05
C ASN A 109 -8.40 15.67 16.74
N SER A 110 -7.34 15.24 16.07
CA SER A 110 -6.22 16.11 15.71
C SER A 110 -6.55 17.14 14.63
N HIS A 111 -7.72 17.02 14.00
CA HIS A 111 -8.15 17.91 12.93
C HIS A 111 -9.46 18.62 13.29
N SER A 112 -9.50 19.94 13.12
CA SER A 112 -10.73 20.73 13.32
C SER A 112 -11.83 20.31 12.33
N LYS A 113 -11.44 19.85 11.14
CA LYS A 113 -12.35 19.38 10.11
C LYS A 113 -11.71 18.32 9.24
N CYS A 114 -12.36 17.17 9.06
CA CYS A 114 -11.90 16.09 8.18
C CYS A 114 -13.07 15.34 7.56
N LEU A 115 -12.78 14.54 6.54
CA LEU A 115 -13.71 13.61 5.93
C LEU A 115 -13.41 12.19 6.41
N TYR A 116 -14.38 11.54 7.00
CA TYR A 116 -14.33 10.12 7.30
C TYR A 116 -14.94 9.35 6.14
N ILE A 117 -14.09 8.71 5.35
CA ILE A 117 -14.49 7.96 4.17
C ILE A 117 -14.86 6.53 4.57
N THR A 118 -16.07 6.12 4.23
CA THR A 118 -16.58 4.76 4.51
C THR A 118 -16.47 3.85 3.30
N GLU A 119 -16.56 4.42 2.08
CA GLU A 119 -16.53 3.64 0.85
C GLU A 119 -15.91 4.46 -0.28
N THR A 120 -15.22 3.76 -1.18
CA THR A 120 -14.73 4.33 -2.45
C THR A 120 -15.37 3.61 -3.63
N ILE A 121 -15.74 4.38 -4.66
CA ILE A 121 -16.48 3.89 -5.83
C ILE A 121 -15.57 4.00 -7.06
N GLY A 122 -15.43 2.89 -7.78
CA GLY A 122 -14.67 2.84 -9.03
C GLY A 122 -13.21 2.43 -8.87
N HIS A 123 -12.50 2.39 -9.99
CA HIS A 123 -11.09 2.00 -10.10
C HIS A 123 -10.31 3.18 -10.66
N GLY A 124 -9.81 4.04 -9.78
CA GLY A 124 -9.19 5.31 -10.13
C GLY A 124 -7.68 5.37 -9.93
N SER A 125 -6.97 4.23 -9.86
CA SER A 125 -5.53 4.21 -9.70
C SER A 125 -4.79 3.97 -11.01
N ASN A 126 -3.88 4.87 -11.39
CA ASN A 126 -2.97 4.71 -12.51
C ASN A 126 -1.55 4.44 -11.99
N ILE A 127 -1.10 3.19 -12.08
CA ILE A 127 0.24 2.81 -11.59
C ILE A 127 1.39 3.30 -12.49
N ILE A 128 1.11 3.84 -13.68
CA ILE A 128 2.15 4.38 -14.57
C ILE A 128 2.54 5.78 -14.13
N THR A 129 1.57 6.64 -13.90
CA THR A 129 1.77 8.05 -13.52
C THR A 129 1.76 8.27 -12.01
N GLY A 130 1.07 7.41 -11.28
CA GLY A 130 0.77 7.55 -9.86
C GLY A 130 -0.54 8.29 -9.58
N ASP A 131 -1.29 8.69 -10.60
CA ASP A 131 -2.55 9.41 -10.41
C ASP A 131 -3.62 8.53 -9.79
N TYR A 132 -4.40 9.15 -8.92
CA TYR A 132 -5.51 8.54 -8.20
C TYR A 132 -6.73 9.45 -8.24
N SER A 133 -7.87 8.91 -8.64
CA SER A 133 -9.14 9.64 -8.65
C SER A 133 -10.30 8.66 -8.51
N VAL A 134 -11.02 8.71 -7.39
CA VAL A 134 -12.17 7.83 -7.12
C VAL A 134 -13.33 8.61 -6.56
N GLY A 135 -14.54 8.18 -6.85
CA GLY A 135 -15.71 8.60 -6.11
C GLY A 135 -15.65 8.10 -4.67
N ALA A 136 -16.24 8.82 -3.74
CA ALA A 136 -16.28 8.41 -2.35
C ALA A 136 -17.55 8.86 -1.65
N THR A 137 -17.91 8.13 -0.58
CA THR A 137 -18.95 8.47 0.37
C THR A 137 -18.40 8.40 1.79
N GLY A 138 -19.05 9.09 2.71
CA GLY A 138 -18.60 9.09 4.10
C GLY A 138 -19.31 10.11 4.94
N PHE A 139 -18.60 10.68 5.90
CA PHE A 139 -19.14 11.66 6.84
C PHE A 139 -18.20 12.86 6.95
N LEU A 140 -18.80 14.04 7.12
CA LEU A 140 -18.07 15.20 7.62
C LEU A 140 -17.88 15.02 9.12
N VAL A 141 -16.64 15.24 9.57
CA VAL A 141 -16.26 15.27 10.99
C VAL A 141 -15.71 16.66 11.32
N GLU A 142 -16.22 17.29 12.36
CA GLU A 142 -15.74 18.58 12.86
C GLU A 142 -15.48 18.46 14.36
N ASN A 143 -14.27 18.81 14.78
CA ASN A 143 -13.81 18.72 16.18
C ASN A 143 -14.05 17.34 16.81
N GLY A 144 -13.81 16.27 16.04
CA GLY A 144 -14.00 14.89 16.48
C GLY A 144 -15.44 14.36 16.45
N GLU A 145 -16.42 15.19 16.08
CA GLU A 145 -17.84 14.80 16.02
C GLU A 145 -18.32 14.59 14.60
N PHE A 146 -19.01 13.48 14.36
CA PHE A 146 -19.70 13.19 13.09
C PHE A 146 -20.89 14.13 12.91
N LYS A 147 -20.90 14.92 11.84
CA LYS A 147 -21.96 15.93 11.59
C LYS A 147 -23.04 15.42 10.64
N TYR A 148 -22.70 15.12 9.41
CA TYR A 148 -23.66 14.63 8.41
C TYR A 148 -22.99 13.77 7.36
N PRO A 149 -23.75 12.87 6.70
CA PRO A 149 -23.23 12.05 5.60
C PRO A 149 -22.90 12.91 4.39
N ILE A 150 -21.87 12.49 3.65
CA ILE A 150 -21.43 13.10 2.40
C ILE A 150 -21.43 12.03 1.32
N ASN A 151 -22.06 12.34 0.20
CA ASN A 151 -22.12 11.49 -0.98
C ASN A 151 -21.52 12.23 -2.18
N GLU A 152 -21.21 11.47 -3.24
CA GLU A 152 -20.82 11.99 -4.56
C GLU A 152 -19.64 12.96 -4.52
N ILE A 153 -18.68 12.72 -3.62
CA ILE A 153 -17.42 13.45 -3.61
C ILE A 153 -16.36 12.70 -4.42
N THR A 154 -15.36 13.41 -4.88
CA THR A 154 -14.20 12.84 -5.55
C THR A 154 -12.95 13.03 -4.69
N ILE A 155 -12.23 11.93 -4.44
CA ILE A 155 -10.88 11.97 -3.87
C ILE A 155 -9.91 11.88 -5.03
N ALA A 156 -9.13 12.94 -5.26
CA ALA A 156 -8.14 12.99 -6.34
C ALA A 156 -6.78 13.41 -5.79
N GLY A 157 -5.71 12.86 -6.38
CA GLY A 157 -4.34 13.17 -6.00
C GLY A 157 -3.32 12.35 -6.78
N ASN A 158 -2.08 12.39 -6.33
CA ASN A 158 -1.04 11.52 -6.86
C ASN A 158 -0.43 10.69 -5.73
N PHE A 159 -0.21 9.41 -5.95
CA PHE A 159 0.35 8.50 -4.94
C PHE A 159 1.70 8.95 -4.40
N LYS A 160 2.51 9.66 -5.20
CA LYS A 160 3.80 10.20 -4.75
C LYS A 160 3.63 11.15 -3.57
N ASP A 161 2.60 12.02 -3.63
CA ASP A 161 2.30 12.97 -2.57
C ASP A 161 1.49 12.31 -1.44
N MET A 162 0.50 11.49 -1.80
CA MET A 162 -0.34 10.79 -0.82
C MET A 162 0.49 9.88 0.10
N PHE A 163 1.45 9.13 -0.44
CA PHE A 163 2.31 8.23 0.33
C PHE A 163 3.23 8.98 1.31
N GLN A 164 3.64 10.20 0.97
CA GLN A 164 4.45 11.03 1.86
C GLN A 164 3.64 11.59 3.05
N ASN A 165 2.33 11.73 2.89
CA ASN A 165 1.44 12.37 3.86
C ASN A 165 0.52 11.39 4.61
N ILE A 166 0.72 10.08 4.43
CA ILE A 166 -0.08 9.07 5.13
C ILE A 166 0.37 8.92 6.59
N THR A 167 -0.60 8.85 7.49
CA THR A 167 -0.42 8.50 8.90
C THR A 167 -1.29 7.29 9.22
N LEU A 168 -0.75 6.33 9.97
CA LEU A 168 -1.44 5.11 10.34
C LEU A 168 -1.92 5.17 11.77
N ALA A 169 -3.12 4.64 12.01
CA ALA A 169 -3.58 4.35 13.36
C ALA A 169 -2.87 3.11 13.95
N ASN A 170 -2.88 2.97 15.28
CA ASN A 170 -2.30 1.82 15.98
C ASN A 170 -3.29 0.66 16.18
N ASP A 171 -4.54 0.89 15.86
CA ASP A 171 -5.68 -0.02 15.99
C ASP A 171 -6.24 -0.45 14.61
N LEU A 172 -5.36 -0.60 13.61
CA LEU A 172 -5.72 -1.13 12.30
C LEU A 172 -6.05 -2.62 12.40
N GLU A 173 -7.22 -3.00 11.88
CA GLU A 173 -7.64 -4.39 11.70
C GLU A 173 -7.65 -4.74 10.20
N PHE A 174 -7.16 -5.96 9.85
CA PHE A 174 -7.05 -6.45 8.47
C PHE A 174 -7.69 -7.82 8.31
#